data_4165141a6d2140122cf4d4ce929882b6
#
_entry.id   4165141a6d2140122cf4d4ce929882b6
#
_cell.length_a   1.000
_cell.length_b   1.000
_cell.length_c   1.000
_cell.angle_alpha   90.00
_cell.angle_beta   90.00
_cell.angle_gamma   90.00
#
_symmetry.space_group_name_H-M   'P 1'
#
loop_
_entity.id
_entity.type
_entity.pdbx_description
1 polymer ?
#
loop_
_entity_poly.entity_id
_entity_poly.type
_entity_poly.pdbx_seq_one_letter_code
_entity_poly.pdbx_strand_id
1 'polypeptide(L)'
;VPIPAEVGLHHLALTVSDLDASLAWYQEIFDLSLLMEAPHPGGTGMVLGNEQRTLMIVLHRHETNQHESFSETRTGLDHAGFMVGTRAELESWQDHLEANGVVRSERADAPLTQSPIVDEPYGSVLVFRDPDNIQLEFFAPPG
;
A
#
# COMPACT_ATOMS: atom_id res chain seq x y z
N VAL A 1 -27.69 15.66 8.10
CA VAL A 1 -27.01 16.72 8.86
C VAL A 1 -25.84 17.24 8.04
N PRO A 2 -25.78 18.55 7.79
CA PRO A 2 -24.65 19.13 7.07
C PRO A 2 -23.33 18.92 7.84
N ILE A 3 -22.26 18.63 7.11
CA ILE A 3 -20.91 18.55 7.68
C ILE A 3 -20.33 19.97 7.83
N PRO A 4 -19.45 20.22 8.83
CA PRO A 4 -18.88 21.55 9.04
C PRO A 4 -18.01 22.05 7.89
N ALA A 5 -17.27 21.12 7.23
CA ALA A 5 -16.38 21.41 6.12
C ALA A 5 -16.04 20.10 5.40
N GLU A 6 -15.53 20.20 4.19
CA GLU A 6 -15.02 19.03 3.48
C GLU A 6 -13.78 18.48 4.18
N VAL A 7 -13.65 17.17 4.12
CA VAL A 7 -12.50 16.43 4.68
C VAL A 7 -11.94 15.50 3.62
N GLY A 8 -10.62 15.39 3.57
CA GLY A 8 -9.93 14.50 2.63
C GLY A 8 -9.04 13.52 3.37
N LEU A 9 -8.60 12.49 2.67
CA LEU A 9 -7.62 11.55 3.20
C LEU A 9 -6.25 12.23 3.18
N HIS A 10 -5.58 12.28 4.35
CA HIS A 10 -4.24 12.89 4.47
C HIS A 10 -3.13 11.85 4.31
N HIS A 11 -3.26 10.72 4.98
CA HIS A 11 -2.26 9.66 4.94
C HIS A 11 -2.88 8.31 5.25
N LEU A 12 -2.19 7.25 4.85
CA LEU A 12 -2.49 5.87 5.22
C LEU A 12 -1.45 5.41 6.21
N ALA A 13 -1.86 4.90 7.37
CA ALA A 13 -0.96 4.37 8.37
C ALA A 13 -1.14 2.87 8.50
N LEU A 14 -0.03 2.13 8.40
CA LEU A 14 -0.01 0.67 8.44
C LEU A 14 0.89 0.20 9.58
N THR A 15 0.44 -0.77 10.34
CA THR A 15 1.29 -1.48 11.29
C THR A 15 2.00 -2.61 10.55
N VAL A 16 3.33 -2.65 10.67
CA VAL A 16 4.18 -3.64 10.01
C VAL A 16 4.95 -4.46 11.05
N SER A 17 5.35 -5.66 10.68
CA SER A 17 6.06 -6.56 11.60
C SER A 17 7.57 -6.31 11.65
N ASP A 18 8.16 -5.89 10.52
CA ASP A 18 9.58 -5.55 10.38
C ASP A 18 9.70 -4.16 9.74
N LEU A 19 9.93 -3.15 10.58
CA LEU A 19 9.92 -1.76 10.13
C LEU A 19 11.00 -1.48 9.09
N ASP A 20 12.21 -1.99 9.27
CA ASP A 20 13.32 -1.73 8.35
C ASP A 20 13.05 -2.35 6.98
N ALA A 21 12.58 -3.59 6.95
CA ALA A 21 12.25 -4.28 5.70
C ALA A 21 11.08 -3.60 4.98
N SER A 22 10.03 -3.25 5.70
CA SER A 22 8.86 -2.58 5.11
C SER A 22 9.20 -1.17 4.65
N LEU A 23 10.01 -0.43 5.42
CA LEU A 23 10.47 0.91 5.02
C LEU A 23 11.18 0.85 3.66
N ALA A 24 12.13 -0.04 3.50
CA ALA A 24 12.86 -0.22 2.25
C ALA A 24 11.92 -0.60 1.10
N TRP A 25 10.98 -1.52 1.35
CA TRP A 25 10.04 -1.99 0.34
C TRP A 25 9.11 -0.87 -0.15
N TYR A 26 8.48 -0.12 0.77
CA TYR A 26 7.57 0.97 0.40
C TYR A 26 8.29 2.12 -0.30
N GLN A 27 9.52 2.43 0.12
CA GLN A 27 10.33 3.42 -0.58
C GLN A 27 10.60 3.00 -2.03
N GLU A 28 10.94 1.75 -2.25
CA GLU A 28 11.28 1.23 -3.57
C GLU A 28 10.05 1.09 -4.47
N ILE A 29 8.97 0.52 -3.96
CA ILE A 29 7.75 0.29 -4.76
C ILE A 29 7.13 1.61 -5.19
N PHE A 30 6.98 2.57 -4.28
CA PHE A 30 6.24 3.81 -4.53
C PHE A 30 7.13 5.03 -4.79
N ASP A 31 8.44 4.86 -4.79
CA ASP A 31 9.41 5.98 -4.92
C ASP A 31 9.15 7.07 -3.88
N LEU A 32 9.06 6.67 -2.62
CA LEU A 32 8.81 7.58 -1.51
C LEU A 32 10.09 7.90 -0.75
N SER A 33 10.15 9.10 -0.21
CA SER A 33 11.24 9.54 0.67
C SER A 33 10.79 9.47 2.12
N LEU A 34 11.71 9.12 3.01
CA LEU A 34 11.48 9.24 4.45
C LEU A 34 11.48 10.72 4.83
N LEU A 35 10.36 11.22 5.32
CA LEU A 35 10.18 12.62 5.70
C LEU A 35 10.54 12.87 7.15
N MET A 36 10.15 11.96 8.05
CA MET A 36 10.45 12.07 9.48
C MET A 36 10.16 10.74 10.18
N GLU A 37 10.80 10.57 11.34
CA GLU A 37 10.42 9.57 12.32
C GLU A 37 9.51 10.22 13.35
N ALA A 38 8.43 9.53 13.73
CA ALA A 38 7.44 10.00 14.69
C ALA A 38 7.32 9.00 15.84
N PRO A 39 8.21 9.07 16.85
CA PRO A 39 8.13 8.18 18.02
C PRO A 39 6.84 8.43 18.80
N HIS A 40 6.29 7.36 19.37
CA HIS A 40 5.12 7.42 20.23
C HIS A 40 5.25 6.39 21.37
N PRO A 41 4.44 6.49 22.44
CA PRO A 41 4.46 5.48 23.48
C PRO A 41 4.22 4.08 22.91
N GLY A 42 5.14 3.15 23.17
CA GLY A 42 5.04 1.75 22.71
C GLY A 42 5.50 1.49 21.29
N GLY A 43 6.09 2.48 20.60
CA GLY A 43 6.60 2.24 19.25
C GLY A 43 7.09 3.48 18.52
N THR A 44 7.12 3.40 17.19
CA THR A 44 7.49 4.53 16.33
C THR A 44 6.79 4.43 14.99
N GLY A 45 6.61 5.58 14.34
CA GLY A 45 6.12 5.68 12.97
C GLY A 45 7.18 6.28 12.05
N MET A 46 7.27 5.75 10.84
CA MET A 46 8.09 6.31 9.77
C MET A 46 7.18 6.93 8.73
N VAL A 47 7.29 8.24 8.52
CA VAL A 47 6.44 8.99 7.60
C VAL A 47 7.12 9.05 6.24
N LEU A 48 6.48 8.44 5.23
CA LEU A 48 6.94 8.43 3.85
C LEU A 48 6.05 9.33 3.00
N GLY A 49 6.64 10.00 2.02
CA GLY A 49 5.87 10.81 1.08
C GLY A 49 6.60 11.00 -0.24
N ASN A 50 5.80 11.25 -1.29
CA ASN A 50 6.35 11.67 -2.58
C ASN A 50 6.69 13.17 -2.54
N GLU A 51 7.37 13.66 -3.58
CA GLU A 51 7.82 15.06 -3.65
C GLU A 51 6.67 16.06 -3.49
N GLN A 52 5.54 15.79 -4.13
CA GLN A 52 4.37 16.67 -4.11
C GLN A 52 3.51 16.51 -2.84
N ARG A 53 3.80 15.54 -1.99
CA ARG A 53 2.99 15.20 -0.81
C ARG A 53 1.55 14.81 -1.15
N THR A 54 1.32 14.26 -2.34
CA THR A 54 0.02 13.75 -2.77
C THR A 54 -0.19 12.29 -2.36
N LEU A 55 0.88 11.59 -2.01
CA LEU A 55 0.85 10.25 -1.44
C LEU A 55 1.70 10.23 -0.19
N MET A 56 1.09 9.90 0.93
CA MET A 56 1.78 9.77 2.22
C MET A 56 1.39 8.45 2.88
N ILE A 57 2.39 7.67 3.21
CA ILE A 57 2.23 6.38 3.93
C ILE A 57 3.06 6.45 5.20
N VAL A 58 2.46 6.07 6.32
CA VAL A 58 3.14 6.00 7.60
C VAL A 58 3.24 4.53 8.00
N LEU A 59 4.44 4.07 8.29
CA LEU A 59 4.67 2.71 8.76
C LEU A 59 4.90 2.73 10.26
N HIS A 60 4.11 1.97 11.00
CA HIS A 60 4.20 1.87 12.45
C HIS A 60 4.76 0.54 12.90
N ARG A 61 5.69 0.61 13.84
CA ARG A 61 6.12 -0.53 14.64
C ARG A 61 5.56 -0.36 16.05
N HIS A 62 4.87 -1.37 16.53
CA HIS A 62 4.39 -1.46 17.91
C HIS A 62 5.18 -2.56 18.65
N GLU A 63 5.66 -2.25 19.85
CA GLU A 63 6.44 -3.21 20.66
C GLU A 63 5.65 -4.48 20.96
N THR A 64 4.33 -4.38 21.04
CA THR A 64 3.44 -5.51 21.34
C THR A 64 2.96 -6.24 20.08
N ASN A 65 3.46 -5.89 18.89
CA ASN A 65 3.08 -6.57 17.66
C ASN A 65 3.47 -8.06 17.73
N GLN A 66 2.56 -8.93 17.32
CA GLN A 66 2.73 -10.38 17.41
C GLN A 66 3.33 -10.99 16.14
N HIS A 67 3.77 -10.18 15.20
CA HIS A 67 4.33 -10.60 13.90
C HIS A 67 3.39 -11.51 13.09
N GLU A 68 2.08 -11.35 13.28
CA GLU A 68 1.09 -12.06 12.48
C GLU A 68 0.98 -11.50 11.07
N SER A 69 0.60 -12.36 10.13
CA SER A 69 0.27 -11.91 8.79
C SER A 69 -1.05 -11.15 8.78
N PHE A 70 -1.12 -10.12 7.93
CA PHE A 70 -2.38 -9.42 7.68
C PHE A 70 -3.40 -10.36 7.05
N SER A 71 -4.66 -10.15 7.40
CA SER A 71 -5.82 -10.78 6.74
C SER A 71 -6.91 -9.75 6.56
N GLU A 72 -7.37 -9.60 5.33
CA GLU A 72 -8.48 -8.72 4.98
C GLU A 72 -9.82 -9.17 5.57
N THR A 73 -9.88 -10.40 6.05
CA THR A 73 -11.11 -10.93 6.66
C THR A 73 -11.35 -10.46 8.09
N ARG A 74 -10.35 -9.84 8.71
CA ARG A 74 -10.48 -9.24 10.04
C ARG A 74 -11.09 -7.86 9.95
N THR A 75 -11.88 -7.49 10.96
CA THR A 75 -12.49 -6.16 11.02
C THR A 75 -11.42 -5.07 11.00
N GLY A 76 -11.55 -4.11 10.09
CA GLY A 76 -10.63 -3.00 9.90
C GLY A 76 -10.33 -2.78 8.43
N LEU A 77 -9.07 -2.67 8.08
CA LEU A 77 -8.66 -2.49 6.69
C LEU A 77 -8.93 -3.76 5.88
N ASP A 78 -9.61 -3.62 4.74
CA ASP A 78 -9.68 -4.68 3.73
C ASP A 78 -8.51 -4.54 2.77
N HIS A 79 -8.37 -3.39 2.14
CA HIS A 79 -7.25 -3.06 1.25
C HIS A 79 -7.10 -1.55 1.11
N ALA A 80 -5.96 -1.11 0.60
CA ALA A 80 -5.72 0.27 0.22
C ALA A 80 -5.58 0.35 -1.30
N GLY A 81 -6.38 1.20 -1.93
CA GLY A 81 -6.36 1.42 -3.37
C GLY A 81 -5.63 2.70 -3.75
N PHE A 82 -4.73 2.58 -4.72
CA PHE A 82 -3.95 3.69 -5.26
C PHE A 82 -4.32 3.89 -6.72
N MET A 83 -4.59 5.13 -7.11
CA MET A 83 -4.96 5.43 -8.48
C MET A 83 -3.74 5.56 -9.37
N VAL A 84 -3.79 4.92 -10.55
CA VAL A 84 -2.89 5.18 -11.66
C VAL A 84 -3.69 5.79 -12.81
N GLY A 85 -3.02 6.47 -13.75
CA GLY A 85 -3.71 7.29 -14.73
C GLY A 85 -4.41 6.51 -15.84
N THR A 86 -3.78 5.44 -16.33
CA THR A 86 -4.25 4.68 -17.48
C THR A 86 -4.01 3.18 -17.33
N ARG A 87 -4.71 2.40 -18.16
CA ARG A 87 -4.50 0.95 -18.25
C ARG A 87 -3.05 0.62 -18.64
N ALA A 88 -2.45 1.39 -19.53
CA ALA A 88 -1.05 1.20 -19.94
C ALA A 88 -0.07 1.46 -18.78
N GLU A 89 -0.34 2.48 -17.97
CA GLU A 89 0.45 2.73 -16.76
C GLU A 89 0.31 1.59 -15.76
N LEU A 90 -0.88 1.00 -15.65
CA LEU A 90 -1.09 -0.17 -14.79
C LEU A 90 -0.23 -1.35 -15.22
N GLU A 91 -0.08 -1.59 -16.52
CA GLU A 91 0.84 -2.62 -17.05
C GLU A 91 2.29 -2.32 -16.68
N SER A 92 2.69 -1.04 -16.73
CA SER A 92 4.03 -0.64 -16.29
C SER A 92 4.25 -0.88 -14.80
N TRP A 93 3.22 -0.66 -13.98
CA TRP A 93 3.27 -0.99 -12.56
C TRP A 93 3.38 -2.49 -12.31
N GLN A 94 2.69 -3.31 -13.11
CA GLN A 94 2.81 -4.77 -13.05
C GLN A 94 4.27 -5.20 -13.27
N ASP A 95 4.94 -4.64 -14.26
CA ASP A 95 6.34 -4.93 -14.55
C ASP A 95 7.27 -4.42 -13.43
N HIS A 96 7.00 -3.24 -12.91
CA HIS A 96 7.76 -2.65 -11.82
C HIS A 96 7.67 -3.50 -10.53
N LEU A 97 6.49 -3.98 -10.20
CA LEU A 97 6.29 -4.89 -9.07
C LEU A 97 7.11 -6.17 -9.25
N GLU A 98 7.04 -6.78 -10.42
CA GLU A 98 7.79 -8.01 -10.69
C GLU A 98 9.30 -7.79 -10.61
N ALA A 99 9.80 -6.66 -11.13
CA ALA A 99 11.21 -6.29 -11.07
C ALA A 99 11.69 -6.08 -9.61
N ASN A 100 10.79 -5.80 -8.70
CA ASN A 100 11.07 -5.59 -7.27
C ASN A 100 10.63 -6.77 -6.40
N GLY A 101 10.52 -7.95 -6.97
CA GLY A 101 10.32 -9.20 -6.23
C GLY A 101 8.88 -9.50 -5.83
N VAL A 102 7.90 -8.76 -6.39
CA VAL A 102 6.48 -9.06 -6.19
C VAL A 102 6.05 -10.01 -7.30
N VAL A 103 5.94 -11.28 -6.98
CA VAL A 103 5.83 -12.36 -7.97
C VAL A 103 4.42 -12.46 -8.55
N ARG A 104 4.32 -12.60 -9.86
CA ARG A 104 3.02 -12.84 -10.51
C ARG A 104 2.43 -14.16 -10.05
N SER A 105 1.12 -14.13 -9.74
CA SER A 105 0.36 -15.28 -9.25
C SER A 105 -1.04 -15.20 -9.85
N GLU A 106 -1.76 -16.30 -9.88
CA GLU A 106 -3.17 -16.26 -10.27
C GLU A 106 -4.03 -15.50 -9.26
N ARG A 107 -3.56 -15.46 -8.00
CA ARG A 107 -4.18 -14.71 -6.90
C ARG A 107 -3.08 -14.09 -6.06
N ALA A 108 -3.30 -12.85 -5.62
CA ALA A 108 -2.41 -12.22 -4.66
C ALA A 108 -2.86 -12.62 -3.25
N ASP A 109 -2.49 -13.81 -2.81
CA ASP A 109 -2.93 -14.39 -1.53
C ASP A 109 -1.77 -14.78 -0.59
N ALA A 110 -0.55 -14.38 -0.94
CA ALA A 110 0.66 -14.57 -0.13
C ALA A 110 1.52 -13.31 -0.16
N PRO A 111 2.39 -13.10 0.84
CA PRO A 111 3.29 -11.95 0.83
C PRO A 111 4.09 -11.87 -0.47
N LEU A 112 4.28 -10.64 -0.96
CA LEU A 112 5.09 -10.35 -2.15
C LEU A 112 4.59 -11.06 -3.41
N THR A 113 3.27 -11.12 -3.59
CA THR A 113 2.63 -11.61 -4.81
C THR A 113 1.74 -10.56 -5.42
N GLN A 114 1.50 -10.66 -6.71
CA GLN A 114 0.56 -9.81 -7.44
C GLN A 114 -0.38 -10.66 -8.30
N SER A 115 -1.64 -10.20 -8.42
CA SER A 115 -2.65 -10.82 -9.26
C SER A 115 -2.44 -10.46 -10.74
N PRO A 116 -3.09 -11.18 -11.68
CA PRO A 116 -3.28 -10.64 -13.02
C PRO A 116 -4.09 -9.34 -12.96
N ILE A 117 -3.94 -8.50 -13.98
CA ILE A 117 -4.81 -7.33 -14.15
C ILE A 117 -6.19 -7.82 -14.54
N VAL A 118 -7.22 -7.30 -13.87
CA VAL A 118 -8.62 -7.61 -14.16
C VAL A 118 -9.28 -6.36 -14.70
N ASP A 119 -9.87 -6.46 -15.90
CA ASP A 119 -10.60 -5.37 -16.52
C ASP A 119 -12.08 -5.49 -16.19
N GLU A 120 -12.61 -4.43 -15.57
CA GLU A 120 -14.01 -4.30 -15.18
C GLU A 120 -14.64 -3.10 -15.90
N PRO A 121 -15.99 -3.02 -15.98
CA PRO A 121 -16.63 -1.85 -16.59
C PRO A 121 -16.26 -0.52 -15.93
N TYR A 122 -15.96 -0.54 -14.62
CA TYR A 122 -15.61 0.66 -13.86
C TYR A 122 -14.12 0.98 -13.86
N GLY A 123 -13.26 0.12 -14.41
CA GLY A 123 -11.81 0.32 -14.45
C GLY A 123 -11.05 -0.98 -14.42
N SER A 124 -9.73 -0.87 -14.37
CA SER A 124 -8.81 -2.00 -14.31
C SER A 124 -8.11 -2.07 -12.97
N VAL A 125 -7.95 -3.26 -12.44
CA VAL A 125 -7.50 -3.51 -11.07
C VAL A 125 -6.33 -4.48 -11.06
N LEU A 126 -5.33 -4.18 -10.26
CA LEU A 126 -4.20 -5.05 -9.95
C LEU A 126 -4.04 -5.14 -8.44
N VAL A 127 -4.24 -6.32 -7.87
CA VAL A 127 -4.06 -6.57 -6.44
C VAL A 127 -2.65 -7.09 -6.17
N PHE A 128 -2.01 -6.61 -5.11
CA PHE A 128 -0.71 -7.10 -4.69
C PHE A 128 -0.58 -7.07 -3.17
N ARG A 129 0.43 -7.75 -2.66
CA ARG A 129 0.64 -7.92 -1.22
C ARG A 129 2.03 -7.43 -0.82
N ASP A 130 2.09 -6.72 0.29
CA ASP A 130 3.34 -6.27 0.89
C ASP A 130 4.05 -7.40 1.66
N PRO A 131 5.21 -7.13 2.31
CA PRO A 131 5.91 -8.16 3.09
C PRO A 131 5.10 -8.79 4.22
N ASP A 132 4.10 -8.08 4.77
CA ASP A 132 3.23 -8.57 5.84
C ASP A 132 1.89 -9.12 5.32
N ASN A 133 1.77 -9.33 4.02
CA ASN A 133 0.54 -9.74 3.35
C ASN A 133 -0.56 -8.69 3.35
N ILE A 134 -0.24 -7.43 3.62
CA ILE A 134 -1.22 -6.34 3.53
C ILE A 134 -1.70 -6.22 2.09
N GLN A 135 -3.02 -6.21 1.91
CA GLN A 135 -3.63 -6.15 0.59
C GLN A 135 -3.63 -4.72 0.05
N LEU A 136 -3.00 -4.55 -1.09
CA LEU A 136 -2.87 -3.29 -1.80
C LEU A 136 -3.42 -3.43 -3.21
N GLU A 137 -3.81 -2.33 -3.83
CA GLU A 137 -4.43 -2.35 -5.13
C GLU A 137 -4.00 -1.12 -5.93
N PHE A 138 -3.69 -1.33 -7.20
CA PHE A 138 -3.65 -0.25 -8.18
C PHE A 138 -4.93 -0.27 -9.00
N PHE A 139 -5.51 0.89 -9.18
CA PHE A 139 -6.74 1.09 -9.93
C PHE A 139 -6.52 2.09 -11.05
N ALA A 140 -6.85 1.69 -12.28
CA ALA A 140 -6.87 2.57 -13.44
C ALA A 140 -8.31 2.80 -13.87
N PRO A 141 -8.72 4.06 -14.12
CA PRO A 141 -10.07 4.34 -14.61
C PRO A 141 -10.28 3.74 -16.00
N PRO A 142 -11.54 3.54 -16.44
CA PRO A 142 -11.81 3.06 -17.79
C PRO A 142 -11.30 4.05 -18.83
N GLY A 143 -10.75 3.51 -19.92
CA GLY A 143 -10.17 4.27 -21.01
C GLY A 143 -11.19 4.83 -22.01
#